data_d8214b7b25e373fc1f9510885b1d94c1
#
_entry.id   d8214b7b25e373fc1f9510885b1d94c1
#
_cell.length_a   1.000
_cell.length_b   1.000
_cell.length_c   1.000
_cell.angle_alpha   90.00
_cell.angle_beta   90.00
_cell.angle_gamma   90.00
#
_symmetry.space_group_name_H-M   'P 1'
#
loop_
_entity.id
_entity.type
_entity.pdbx_description
1 polymer ?
#
loop_
_entity_poly.entity_id
_entity_poly.type
_entity_poly.pdbx_seq_one_letter_code
_entity_poly.pdbx_strand_id
1 'polypeptide(L)'
;MRANGATSMAGAHPVSALTSRPSVYVVYLGDEIGTGADHQGGRRAIQAIGQQWAVVLVVHYADSSNSGEGARREAGPLLGRLVKALTGWAPAIDVAPLARSARQSPVTYASGYFYFPLVFTARFVYPRLKSWKP
;
A
#
# COMPACT_ATOMS: atom_id res chain seq x y z
N MET A 1 -5.65 -11.70 -8.58
CA MET A 1 -4.72 -10.95 -7.73
C MET A 1 -4.70 -11.57 -6.35
N ARG A 2 -3.58 -11.98 -5.89
CA ARG A 2 -3.43 -12.55 -4.57
C ARG A 2 -2.93 -11.51 -3.61
N ALA A 3 -3.69 -11.25 -2.59
CA ALA A 3 -3.19 -10.53 -1.45
C ALA A 3 -2.52 -11.54 -0.52
N ASN A 4 -1.26 -11.49 -0.48
CA ASN A 4 -0.54 -12.17 0.57
C ASN A 4 -0.38 -11.18 1.70
N GLY A 5 -1.16 -11.36 2.68
CA GLY A 5 -1.03 -10.59 3.89
C GLY A 5 0.34 -10.68 4.44
N ALA A 6 1.15 -9.96 4.16
CA ALA A 6 2.28 -10.34 4.54
C ALA A 6 3.22 -9.55 5.20
N THR A 7 3.91 -9.94 5.56
CA THR A 7 5.20 -9.85 6.08
C THR A 7 6.05 -8.95 5.24
N SER A 8 7.08 -8.52 5.72
CA SER A 8 7.95 -7.58 5.05
C SER A 8 8.35 -8.05 3.66
N MET A 9 8.40 -7.13 2.75
CA MET A 9 8.83 -7.40 1.39
C MET A 9 10.22 -8.05 1.32
N ALA A 10 11.06 -7.76 2.26
CA ALA A 10 12.44 -8.19 2.22
C ALA A 10 12.66 -9.68 2.43
N GLY A 11 11.70 -10.36 3.03
CA GLY A 11 11.87 -11.77 3.30
C GLY A 11 10.68 -12.62 2.87
N ALA A 12 9.66 -11.96 2.37
CA ALA A 12 8.36 -12.61 2.31
C ALA A 12 8.16 -13.50 1.12
N HIS A 13 8.90 -13.32 0.06
CA HIS A 13 8.63 -14.04 -1.17
C HIS A 13 9.88 -14.73 -1.66
N PRO A 14 9.92 -16.04 -1.53
CA PRO A 14 10.93 -16.78 -2.24
C PRO A 14 10.84 -16.46 -3.74
N VAL A 15 11.97 -16.28 -4.36
CA VAL A 15 12.03 -15.95 -5.80
C VAL A 15 11.23 -16.97 -6.63
N SER A 16 11.13 -18.18 -6.16
CA SER A 16 10.33 -19.24 -6.81
C SER A 16 8.82 -18.94 -6.83
N ALA A 17 8.32 -18.08 -5.96
CA ALA A 17 6.91 -17.69 -5.95
C ALA A 17 6.60 -16.59 -6.97
N LEU A 18 7.62 -15.92 -7.50
CA LEU A 18 7.45 -14.88 -8.50
C LEU A 18 7.45 -15.49 -9.89
N THR A 19 6.59 -14.99 -10.74
CA THR A 19 6.47 -15.44 -12.13
C THR A 19 6.96 -14.36 -13.07
N SER A 20 7.10 -14.70 -14.36
CA SER A 20 7.42 -13.72 -15.40
C SER A 20 6.28 -12.72 -15.64
N ARG A 21 5.10 -12.99 -15.09
CA ARG A 21 3.94 -12.08 -15.21
C ARG A 21 3.97 -11.04 -14.10
N PRO A 22 3.51 -9.81 -14.36
CA PRO A 22 3.36 -8.83 -13.30
C PRO A 22 2.48 -9.35 -12.17
N SER A 23 2.88 -9.06 -10.96
CA SER A 23 2.16 -9.46 -9.75
C SER A 23 1.98 -8.25 -8.84
N VAL A 24 0.95 -8.28 -8.02
CA VAL A 24 0.70 -7.21 -7.06
C VAL A 24 0.59 -7.83 -5.67
N TYR A 25 1.29 -7.21 -4.73
CA TYR A 25 1.28 -7.60 -3.32
C TYR A 25 0.81 -6.43 -2.48
N VAL A 26 0.08 -6.73 -1.43
CA VAL A 26 -0.41 -5.72 -0.49
C VAL A 26 0.27 -5.97 0.86
N VAL A 27 0.92 -4.95 1.38
CA VAL A 27 1.72 -5.04 2.60
C VAL A 27 1.29 -3.93 3.57
N TYR A 28 0.96 -4.33 4.79
CA TYR A 28 0.68 -3.37 5.84
C TYR A 28 1.99 -2.79 6.38
N LEU A 29 2.07 -1.47 6.47
CA LEU A 29 3.28 -0.77 6.90
C LEU A 29 3.20 -0.19 8.30
N GLY A 30 2.04 -0.21 8.91
CA GLY A 30 1.84 0.36 10.24
C GLY A 30 0.84 1.50 10.26
N ASP A 31 0.64 2.06 11.42
CA ASP A 31 -0.33 3.12 11.65
C ASP A 31 0.35 4.47 11.88
N GLU A 32 -0.29 5.52 11.40
CA GLU A 32 -0.04 6.87 11.87
C GLU A 32 -1.16 7.27 12.82
N ILE A 33 -0.79 7.65 14.01
CA ILE A 33 -1.75 8.08 15.02
C ILE A 33 -1.88 9.59 14.94
N GLY A 34 -3.11 10.07 14.85
CA GLY A 34 -3.39 11.50 14.87
C GLY A 34 -2.95 12.12 16.17
N THR A 35 -2.40 13.31 16.08
CA THR A 35 -1.96 14.07 17.24
C THR A 35 -3.09 14.96 17.77
N GLY A 36 -2.92 15.49 18.94
CA GLY A 36 -3.84 16.19 19.79
C GLY A 36 -4.97 17.06 19.22
N ALA A 37 -4.88 17.45 17.96
CA ALA A 37 -5.98 18.16 17.31
C ALA A 37 -7.25 17.30 17.14
N ASP A 38 -7.09 16.02 17.24
CA ASP A 38 -8.19 15.07 17.15
C ASP A 38 -8.92 14.89 18.49
N HIS A 39 -8.45 15.58 19.51
CA HIS A 39 -9.04 15.56 20.82
C HIS A 39 -9.96 16.76 20.97
N GLN A 40 -11.09 16.68 20.35
CA GLN A 40 -12.05 17.78 20.49
C GLN A 40 -12.85 17.59 21.78
N GLY A 41 -12.47 18.37 22.78
CA GLY A 41 -13.29 18.82 23.90
C GLY A 41 -14.25 17.84 24.51
N GLY A 42 -14.00 16.63 24.39
CA GLY A 42 -14.97 15.67 24.79
C GLY A 42 -14.50 14.79 25.91
N ARG A 43 -15.45 14.23 26.54
CA ARG A 43 -15.26 13.21 27.56
C ARG A 43 -14.66 11.92 27.01
N ARG A 44 -14.49 11.83 25.69
CA ARG A 44 -13.89 10.68 25.04
C ARG A 44 -12.83 11.13 24.07
N ALA A 45 -11.66 10.60 24.23
CA ALA A 45 -10.62 10.77 23.24
C ALA A 45 -11.03 10.06 21.96
N ILE A 46 -11.22 10.84 20.91
CA ILE A 46 -11.41 10.32 19.57
C ILE A 46 -10.06 10.34 18.89
N GLN A 47 -9.63 9.23 18.40
CA GLN A 47 -8.34 9.11 17.77
C GLN A 47 -8.48 8.80 16.29
N ALA A 48 -7.92 9.66 15.48
CA ALA A 48 -7.81 9.38 14.05
C ALA A 48 -6.60 8.49 13.80
N ILE A 49 -6.80 7.43 13.07
CA ILE A 49 -5.75 6.48 12.73
C ILE A 49 -5.63 6.44 11.22
N GLY A 50 -4.40 6.57 10.74
CA GLY A 50 -4.08 6.39 9.33
C GLY A 50 -3.28 5.12 9.16
N GLN A 51 -3.88 4.08 8.61
CA GLN A 51 -3.15 2.86 8.27
C GLN A 51 -2.40 3.07 6.97
N GLN A 52 -1.12 2.74 6.99
CA GLN A 52 -0.28 2.81 5.80
C GLN A 52 -0.19 1.43 5.16
N TRP A 53 -0.50 1.39 3.89
CA TRP A 53 -0.49 0.17 3.10
C TRP A 53 0.33 0.37 1.84
N ALA A 54 1.24 -0.54 1.57
CA ALA A 54 1.95 -0.57 0.30
C ALA A 54 1.26 -1.54 -0.66
N VAL A 55 0.99 -1.07 -1.84
CA VAL A 55 0.57 -1.90 -2.97
C VAL A 55 1.78 -2.00 -3.88
N VAL A 56 2.37 -3.16 -3.97
CA VAL A 56 3.66 -3.34 -4.64
C VAL A 56 3.44 -4.08 -5.95
N LEU A 57 3.71 -3.41 -7.04
CA LEU A 57 3.76 -4.04 -8.36
C LEU A 57 5.13 -4.65 -8.54
N VAL A 58 5.17 -5.94 -8.89
CA VAL A 58 6.41 -6.67 -9.16
C VAL A 58 6.44 -7.03 -10.63
N VAL A 59 7.49 -6.59 -11.30
CA VAL A 59 7.69 -6.84 -12.73
C VAL A 59 9.00 -7.59 -12.93
N HIS A 60 8.90 -8.71 -13.60
CA HIS A 60 10.08 -9.46 -13.99
C HIS A 60 10.73 -8.82 -15.20
N TYR A 61 12.03 -8.62 -15.12
CA TYR A 61 12.78 -8.09 -16.23
C TYR A 61 14.14 -8.76 -16.31
N ALA A 62 14.31 -9.56 -17.33
CA ALA A 62 15.49 -10.39 -17.52
C ALA A 62 16.51 -9.75 -18.47
N ASP A 63 16.40 -8.46 -18.75
CA ASP A 63 17.34 -7.82 -19.63
C ASP A 63 18.69 -7.60 -18.98
N SER A 64 19.73 -7.84 -19.74
CA SER A 64 21.12 -7.69 -19.28
C SER A 64 21.54 -6.24 -19.07
N SER A 65 20.76 -5.27 -19.51
CA SER A 65 21.19 -3.87 -19.50
C SER A 65 21.11 -3.19 -18.14
N ASN A 66 20.46 -3.79 -17.15
CA ASN A 66 20.29 -3.24 -15.80
C ASN A 66 19.72 -1.83 -15.70
N SER A 67 19.33 -1.23 -16.82
CA SER A 67 18.82 0.14 -16.82
C SER A 67 17.42 0.25 -16.24
N GLY A 68 16.68 -0.85 -16.19
CA GLY A 68 15.31 -0.86 -15.73
C GLY A 68 14.34 -0.15 -16.66
N GLU A 69 14.77 0.32 -17.79
CA GLU A 69 13.91 1.07 -18.70
C GLU A 69 12.76 0.23 -19.23
N GLY A 70 13.03 -1.01 -19.63
CA GLY A 70 11.98 -1.94 -20.08
C GLY A 70 10.97 -2.24 -18.99
N ALA A 71 11.44 -2.46 -17.76
CA ALA A 71 10.56 -2.68 -16.61
C ALA A 71 9.68 -1.46 -16.32
N ARG A 72 10.25 -0.27 -16.40
CA ARG A 72 9.48 0.97 -16.22
C ARG A 72 8.43 1.15 -17.30
N ARG A 73 8.77 0.81 -18.53
CA ARG A 73 7.85 0.89 -19.67
C ARG A 73 6.68 -0.05 -19.51
N GLU A 74 6.92 -1.26 -19.02
CA GLU A 74 5.87 -2.22 -18.70
C GLU A 74 5.06 -1.80 -17.48
N ALA A 75 5.73 -1.34 -16.43
CA ALA A 75 5.10 -0.98 -15.17
C ALA A 75 4.25 0.28 -15.24
N GLY A 76 4.64 1.26 -16.06
CA GLY A 76 3.97 2.56 -16.10
C GLY A 76 2.46 2.48 -16.25
N PRO A 77 1.94 1.83 -17.31
CA PRO A 77 0.50 1.69 -17.47
C PRO A 77 -0.18 0.93 -16.34
N LEU A 78 0.47 -0.09 -15.80
CA LEU A 78 -0.07 -0.87 -14.69
C LEU A 78 -0.13 -0.05 -13.41
N LEU A 79 0.90 0.73 -13.13
CA LEU A 79 0.89 1.64 -11.98
C LEU A 79 -0.21 2.68 -12.11
N GLY A 80 -0.38 3.24 -13.30
CA GLY A 80 -1.46 4.18 -13.56
C GLY A 80 -2.84 3.58 -13.29
N ARG A 81 -3.05 2.34 -13.70
CA ARG A 81 -4.31 1.63 -13.44
C ARG A 81 -4.52 1.39 -11.95
N LEU A 82 -3.47 1.01 -11.22
CA LEU A 82 -3.55 0.81 -9.77
C LEU A 82 -3.88 2.12 -9.05
N VAL A 83 -3.19 3.19 -9.39
CA VAL A 83 -3.46 4.51 -8.80
C VAL A 83 -4.91 4.93 -9.06
N LYS A 84 -5.37 4.76 -10.29
CA LYS A 84 -6.73 5.13 -10.67
C LYS A 84 -7.78 4.28 -9.95
N ALA A 85 -7.53 3.00 -9.79
CA ALA A 85 -8.47 2.09 -9.17
C ALA A 85 -8.55 2.29 -7.65
N LEU A 86 -7.45 2.61 -7.01
CA LEU A 86 -7.36 2.63 -5.56
C LEU A 86 -7.56 4.02 -4.94
N THR A 87 -7.11 5.07 -5.62
CA THR A 87 -7.28 6.42 -5.10
C THR A 87 -8.76 6.79 -5.06
N GLY A 88 -9.23 7.13 -3.88
CA GLY A 88 -10.64 7.47 -3.69
C GLY A 88 -11.56 6.28 -3.45
N TRP A 89 -11.05 5.06 -3.50
CA TRP A 89 -11.85 3.89 -3.17
C TRP A 89 -11.98 3.73 -1.65
N ALA A 90 -13.20 3.52 -1.18
CA ALA A 90 -13.46 3.31 0.24
C ALA A 90 -13.57 1.81 0.53
N PRO A 91 -12.62 1.24 1.29
CA PRO A 91 -12.64 -0.20 1.59
C PRO A 91 -13.82 -0.64 2.45
N ALA A 92 -14.33 0.26 3.27
CA ALA A 92 -15.45 0.01 4.16
C ALA A 92 -16.20 1.31 4.42
N ILE A 93 -17.42 1.19 4.92
CA ILE A 93 -18.30 2.35 5.11
C ILE A 93 -17.75 3.37 6.11
N ASP A 94 -16.98 2.92 7.06
CA ASP A 94 -16.42 3.75 8.12
C ASP A 94 -14.93 4.06 7.94
N VAL A 95 -14.43 3.77 6.76
CA VAL A 95 -13.05 4.09 6.37
C VAL A 95 -13.12 5.15 5.29
N ALA A 96 -12.37 6.22 5.47
CA ALA A 96 -12.29 7.27 4.45
C ALA A 96 -11.72 6.70 3.14
N PRO A 97 -12.06 7.27 2.00
CA PRO A 97 -11.48 6.85 0.73
C PRO A 97 -9.96 6.85 0.77
N LEU A 98 -9.37 5.85 0.17
CA LEU A 98 -7.91 5.73 0.14
C LEU A 98 -7.27 6.95 -0.51
N ALA A 99 -6.20 7.43 0.08
CA ALA A 99 -5.40 8.51 -0.45
C ALA A 99 -3.95 8.08 -0.59
N ARG A 100 -3.25 8.64 -1.56
CA ARG A 100 -1.80 8.42 -1.66
C ARG A 100 -1.13 9.02 -0.43
N SER A 101 -0.25 8.24 0.17
CA SER A 101 0.55 8.73 1.28
C SER A 101 1.60 9.74 0.81
N ALA A 102 1.91 10.71 1.64
CA ALA A 102 3.07 11.58 1.40
C ALA A 102 4.39 10.80 1.49
N ARG A 103 4.39 9.70 2.23
CA ARG A 103 5.53 8.82 2.33
C ARG A 103 5.46 7.78 1.22
N GLN A 104 6.32 7.91 0.25
CA GLN A 104 6.45 6.90 -0.79
C GLN A 104 7.75 6.13 -0.58
N SER A 105 7.74 4.87 -0.95
CA SER A 105 8.92 4.04 -0.92
C SER A 105 9.60 4.01 -2.28
N PRO A 106 10.91 3.89 -2.34
CA PRO A 106 11.62 3.86 -3.60
C PRO A 106 11.38 2.55 -4.36
N VAL A 107 11.58 2.61 -5.66
CA VAL A 107 11.64 1.42 -6.50
C VAL A 107 12.90 0.64 -6.16
N THR A 108 12.78 -0.66 -6.01
CA THR A 108 13.91 -1.55 -5.73
C THR A 108 14.03 -2.62 -6.79
N TYR A 109 15.22 -3.15 -6.93
CA TYR A 109 15.53 -4.23 -7.84
C TYR A 109 16.22 -5.36 -7.09
N ALA A 110 15.74 -6.57 -7.29
CA ALA A 110 16.38 -7.75 -6.70
C ALA A 110 16.11 -8.99 -7.56
N SER A 111 17.16 -9.71 -7.88
CA SER A 111 17.07 -11.04 -8.54
C SER A 111 16.23 -11.05 -9.82
N GLY A 112 16.38 -10.03 -10.65
CA GLY A 112 15.65 -9.94 -11.91
C GLY A 112 14.25 -9.39 -11.81
N TYR A 113 13.85 -8.88 -10.66
CA TYR A 113 12.53 -8.30 -10.43
C TYR A 113 12.65 -6.85 -9.98
N PHE A 114 11.76 -6.02 -10.52
CA PHE A 114 11.57 -4.65 -10.05
C PHE A 114 10.33 -4.58 -9.18
N TYR A 115 10.46 -3.90 -8.07
CA TYR A 115 9.41 -3.69 -7.09
C TYR A 115 9.03 -2.22 -7.08
N PHE A 116 7.77 -1.94 -7.47
CA PHE A 116 7.23 -0.60 -7.54
C PHE A 116 6.19 -0.43 -6.45
N PRO A 117 6.55 0.11 -5.29
CA PRO A 117 5.59 0.30 -4.21
C PRO A 117 4.78 1.58 -4.39
N LEU A 118 3.49 1.47 -4.15
CA LEU A 118 2.58 2.60 -4.04
C LEU A 118 2.03 2.60 -2.62
N VAL A 119 2.27 3.65 -1.86
CA VAL A 119 1.83 3.70 -0.48
C VAL A 119 0.53 4.50 -0.38
N PHE A 120 -0.47 3.89 0.25
CA PHE A 120 -1.78 4.48 0.47
C PHE A 120 -2.06 4.58 1.97
N THR A 121 -2.87 5.56 2.32
CA THR A 121 -3.37 5.73 3.68
C THR A 121 -4.86 5.43 3.71
N ALA A 122 -5.25 4.56 4.62
CA ALA A 122 -6.65 4.32 4.98
C ALA A 122 -6.91 4.97 6.33
N ARG A 123 -7.82 5.94 6.38
CA ARG A 123 -8.10 6.71 7.59
C ARG A 123 -9.42 6.31 8.20
N PHE A 124 -9.43 6.16 9.51
CA PHE A 124 -10.64 5.94 10.25
C PHE A 124 -10.51 6.54 11.65
N VAL A 125 -11.64 6.67 12.31
CA VAL A 125 -11.71 7.23 13.65
C VAL A 125 -12.03 6.11 14.65
N TYR A 126 -11.29 6.08 15.72
CA TYR A 126 -11.47 5.10 16.77
C TYR A 126 -11.58 5.80 18.13
N PRO A 127 -12.52 5.40 18.99
CA PRO A 127 -13.52 4.35 18.78
C PRO A 127 -14.62 4.78 17.82
N ARG A 128 -15.27 3.78 17.21
CA ARG A 128 -16.43 4.03 16.38
C ARG A 128 -17.56 4.60 17.22
N LEU A 129 -18.09 5.71 16.77
CA LEU A 129 -19.08 6.44 17.56
C LEU A 129 -20.48 5.86 17.51
N LYS A 130 -20.83 5.05 16.51
CA LYS A 130 -22.22 4.69 16.27
C LYS A 130 -22.58 3.24 16.38
N SER A 131 -21.69 2.34 16.20
CA SER A 131 -22.06 0.93 16.11
C SER A 131 -21.33 0.03 17.09
N TRP A 132 -20.42 0.62 17.84
CA TRP A 132 -19.67 -0.18 18.78
C TRP A 132 -20.36 -0.24 20.13
N LYS A 133 -20.77 -1.44 20.47
CA LYS A 133 -21.24 -1.75 21.84
C LYS A 133 -20.32 -2.78 22.42
N PRO A 134 -19.90 -2.58 23.68
CA PRO A 134 -19.10 -3.60 24.33
C PRO A 134 -19.85 -4.92 24.47
#